data_6aa9e275d761ca3c8cdbf12681e341c8
#
_entry.id   6aa9e275d761ca3c8cdbf12681e341c8
#
_cell.length_a   1.000
_cell.length_b   1.000
_cell.length_c   1.000
_cell.angle_alpha   90.00
_cell.angle_beta   90.00
_cell.angle_gamma   90.00
#
_symmetry.space_group_name_H-M   'P 1'
#
loop_
_entity.id
_entity.type
_entity.pdbx_description
1 polymer ?
#
loop_
_entity_poly.entity_id
_entity_poly.type
_entity_poly.pdbx_seq_one_letter_code
_entity_poly.pdbx_strand_id
1 'polypeptide(L)' 'MTLTKQVEQALLDSQEDLRNALAFAARTEKPYVSNHIADMLLRIDSLMEVSDIFEKILED' A
#
# COMPACT_ATOMS: atom_id res chain seq x y z
N MET A 1 -17.41 1.35 2.66
CA MET A 1 -16.83 2.58 3.23
C MET A 1 -15.75 3.10 2.31
N THR A 2 -15.85 4.34 1.91
CA THR A 2 -14.94 4.97 0.96
C THR A 2 -13.83 5.70 1.70
N LEU A 3 -12.61 5.58 1.21
CA LEU A 3 -11.50 6.37 1.75
C LEU A 3 -11.67 7.82 1.33
N THR A 4 -11.33 8.73 2.24
CA THR A 4 -11.29 10.14 1.88
C THR A 4 -10.11 10.37 0.93
N LYS A 5 -10.18 11.43 0.13
CA LYS A 5 -9.10 11.76 -0.80
C LYS A 5 -7.78 11.98 -0.07
N GLN A 6 -7.84 12.57 1.11
CA GLN A 6 -6.66 12.83 1.91
C GLN A 6 -5.98 11.54 2.34
N VAL A 7 -6.75 10.56 2.80
CA VAL A 7 -6.23 9.27 3.21
C VAL A 7 -5.73 8.49 1.99
N GLU A 8 -6.49 8.50 0.91
CA GLU A 8 -6.09 7.83 -0.32
C GLU A 8 -4.75 8.35 -0.83
N GLN A 9 -4.61 9.68 -0.89
CA GLN A 9 -3.37 10.28 -1.36
C GLN A 9 -2.18 9.93 -0.45
N ALA A 10 -2.40 9.95 0.86
CA ALA A 10 -1.36 9.59 1.82
C ALA A 10 -0.92 8.14 1.64
N LEU A 11 -1.87 7.24 1.35
CA LEU A 11 -1.53 5.84 1.09
C LEU A 11 -0.74 5.68 -0.20
N LEU A 12 -1.12 6.40 -1.25
CA LEU A 12 -0.38 6.37 -2.52
C LEU A 12 1.05 6.88 -2.33
N ASP A 13 1.21 7.96 -1.58
CA ASP A 13 2.53 8.50 -1.27
C ASP A 13 3.36 7.50 -0.46
N SER A 14 2.71 6.83 0.49
CA SER A 14 3.36 5.80 1.30
C SER A 14 3.84 4.62 0.46
N GLN A 15 3.04 4.22 -0.54
CA GLN A 15 3.45 3.15 -1.45
C GLN A 15 4.69 3.54 -2.23
N GLU A 16 4.74 4.77 -2.70
CA GLU A 16 5.93 5.25 -3.41
C GLU A 16 7.16 5.22 -2.52
N ASP A 17 7.02 5.70 -1.28
CA ASP A 17 8.12 5.69 -0.33
C ASP A 17 8.55 4.26 0.02
N LEU A 18 7.60 3.35 0.17
CA LEU A 18 7.91 1.95 0.43
C LEU A 18 8.60 1.26 -0.74
N ARG A 19 8.22 1.61 -1.98
CA ARG A 19 8.92 1.07 -3.15
C ARG A 19 10.36 1.53 -3.19
N ASN A 20 10.62 2.78 -2.83
CA ASN A 20 11.97 3.28 -2.73
C ASN A 20 12.75 2.56 -1.64
N ALA A 21 12.13 2.36 -0.48
CA ALA A 21 12.74 1.62 0.62
C ALA A 21 13.05 0.18 0.21
N LEU A 22 12.14 -0.44 -0.54
CA LEU A 22 12.33 -1.81 -1.03
C LEU A 22 13.55 -1.90 -1.96
N ALA A 23 13.69 -0.92 -2.86
CA ALA A 23 14.81 -0.89 -3.78
C ALA A 23 16.15 -0.76 -3.04
N PHE A 24 16.20 0.08 -2.00
CA PHE A 24 17.40 0.23 -1.19
C PHE A 24 17.66 -1.03 -0.36
N ALA A 25 16.64 -1.56 0.29
CA ALA A 25 16.77 -2.73 1.15
C ALA A 25 17.24 -3.96 0.37
N ALA A 26 16.80 -4.11 -0.86
CA ALA A 26 17.21 -5.23 -1.70
C ALA A 26 18.72 -5.26 -1.94
N ARG A 27 19.38 -4.10 -1.87
CA ARG A 27 20.82 -4.01 -2.09
C ARG A 27 21.63 -4.03 -0.81
N THR A 28 21.07 -3.53 0.29
CA THR A 28 21.87 -3.24 1.49
C THR A 28 21.49 -4.06 2.70
N GLU A 29 20.28 -4.65 2.71
CA GLU A 29 19.75 -5.33 3.87
C GLU A 29 19.61 -6.83 3.63
N LYS A 30 19.38 -7.56 4.73
CA LYS A 30 19.08 -8.98 4.66
C LYS A 30 17.70 -9.17 4.03
N PRO A 31 17.46 -10.34 3.39
CA PRO A 31 16.19 -10.55 2.65
C PRO A 31 14.91 -10.36 3.47
N TYR A 32 14.95 -10.58 4.79
CA TYR A 32 13.72 -10.42 5.57
C TYR A 32 13.21 -8.99 5.56
N VAL A 33 14.10 -8.00 5.43
CA VAL A 33 13.71 -6.60 5.38
C VAL A 33 12.89 -6.32 4.13
N SER A 34 13.38 -6.76 2.98
CA SER A 34 12.66 -6.62 1.70
C SER A 34 11.32 -7.34 1.74
N ASN A 35 11.29 -8.52 2.33
CA ASN A 35 10.05 -9.31 2.41
C ASN A 35 8.99 -8.59 3.25
N HIS A 36 9.37 -7.97 4.36
CA HIS A 36 8.44 -7.22 5.19
C HIS A 36 7.93 -5.98 4.48
N ILE A 37 8.81 -5.28 3.77
CA ILE A 37 8.41 -4.08 3.03
C ILE A 37 7.43 -4.45 1.91
N ALA A 38 7.72 -5.54 1.18
CA ALA A 38 6.82 -6.02 0.14
C ALA A 38 5.45 -6.39 0.71
N ASP A 39 5.41 -6.99 1.89
CA ASP A 39 4.16 -7.33 2.56
C ASP A 39 3.35 -6.08 2.91
N MET A 40 4.03 -5.04 3.40
CA MET A 40 3.36 -3.77 3.70
C MET A 40 2.74 -3.15 2.44
N LEU A 41 3.44 -3.22 1.31
CA LEU A 41 2.90 -2.74 0.04
C LEU A 41 1.64 -3.49 -0.36
N LEU A 42 1.67 -4.82 -0.21
CA LEU A 42 0.49 -5.65 -0.52
C LEU A 42 -0.68 -5.32 0.38
N ARG A 43 -0.44 -5.02 1.65
CA ARG A 43 -1.50 -4.65 2.57
C ARG A 43 -2.16 -3.34 2.21
N ILE A 44 -1.38 -2.37 1.75
CA ILE A 44 -1.94 -1.10 1.28
C ILE A 44 -2.78 -1.32 0.04
N ASP A 45 -2.27 -2.10 -0.93
CA ASP A 45 -3.03 -2.44 -2.13
C ASP A 45 -4.35 -3.13 -1.77
N SER A 46 -4.32 -4.07 -0.84
CA SER A 46 -5.51 -4.79 -0.41
C SER A 46 -6.53 -3.86 0.22
N LEU A 47 -6.08 -2.91 1.04
CA LEU A 47 -6.96 -1.94 1.67
C LEU A 47 -7.67 -1.08 0.63
N MET A 48 -6.92 -0.59 -0.36
CA MET A 48 -7.47 0.26 -1.40
C MET A 48 -8.45 -0.51 -2.28
N GLU A 49 -8.14 -1.77 -2.59
CA GLU A 49 -8.99 -2.64 -3.38
C GLU A 49 -10.30 -2.95 -2.64
N VAL A 50 -10.21 -3.28 -1.36
CA VAL A 50 -11.40 -3.54 -0.54
C VAL A 50 -12.28 -2.30 -0.44
N SER A 51 -11.68 -1.13 -0.29
CA SER A 51 -12.41 0.13 -0.25
C SER A 51 -13.17 0.36 -1.55
N ASP A 52 -12.56 0.09 -2.69
CA ASP A 52 -13.21 0.22 -4.00
C ASP A 52 -14.38 -0.75 -4.13
N ILE A 53 -14.20 -1.97 -3.68
CA ILE A 53 -15.26 -2.99 -3.73
C ILE A 53 -16.46 -2.56 -2.89
N PHE A 54 -16.21 -2.10 -1.66
CA PHE A 54 -17.28 -1.64 -0.79
C PHE A 54 -18.00 -0.43 -1.37
N GLU A 55 -17.27 0.48 -1.99
CA GLU A 55 -17.87 1.63 -2.63
C GLU A 55 -18.85 1.21 -3.74
N LYS A 56 -18.45 0.25 -4.56
CA LYS A 56 -19.30 -0.26 -5.63
C LYS A 56 -20.56 -0.94 -5.09
N ILE A 57 -20.41 -1.71 -4.02
CA ILE A 57 -21.55 -2.40 -3.41
C ILE A 57 -22.53 -1.41 -2.79
N LEU A 58 -22.03 -0.38 -2.15
CA LEU A 58 -22.87 0.60 -1.45
C LEU A 58 -23.45 1.67 -2.36
N GLU A 59 -22.97 1.75 -3.58
CA GLU A 59 -23.40 2.76 -4.54
C GLU A 59 -24.82 2.53 -5.06
N ASP A 60 -25.31 1.31 -4.95
CA ASP A 60 -26.67 0.99 -5.32
C ASP A 60 -27.62 1.26 -4.16
#